data_c415410a35b923f439c8ee77f28a649c
#
_entry.id   c415410a35b923f439c8ee77f28a649c
#
_cell.length_a   1.000
_cell.length_b   1.000
_cell.length_c   1.000
_cell.angle_alpha   90.00
_cell.angle_beta   90.00
_cell.angle_gamma   90.00
#
_symmetry.space_group_name_H-M   'P 1'
#
loop_
_entity.id
_entity.type
_entity.pdbx_description
1 polymer ?
#
loop_
_entity_poly.entity_id
_entity_poly.type
_entity_poly.pdbx_seq_one_letter_code
_entity_poly.pdbx_strand_id
1 'polypeptide(L)'
;MPGIKIKNAMRPFFGLVLLLCSTEISMAADIDEMLRAYFETMNECMATIESTPYPEDGLYCNRTWDQLVCWPDVRAGTVAKMLCPTYMYGELQNAYLYRECDENGQWLIPASNRSATDVMECEMEYNAKRSDEDMKDYLITIRVIYKVGYAISLVALTIAMAIFLYFKKLWCPRNIIHMNLFMSFMLRAIIVFVRDSIQDQTMAAAAKSMNNINIDDIIMSGNFTASGYSVQDVTAGCKIVHTFSQYFTACNYFWLLVEGVYLHSLITVAVFSEKAGIKWYIALGWGFPMLFIIPWVIVQATVNDEGCWDAVYLSPYFWIISAPVMLSIVVNFLLFLNTVRVLATKLRATNAAEAKKLRYRKLAKSTMVLIPLFGVYYMVTLGIPPQGSTGAEKFRLAWDLILASFQGLVVVLFYCFMNGEVRAEISKWLNL
;
A
#
# COMPACT_ATOMS: atom_id res chain seq x y z
N MET A 1 -34.33 -9.91 35.27
CA MET A 1 -34.32 -10.49 33.91
C MET A 1 -33.73 -9.46 32.94
N PRO A 2 -32.53 -9.63 32.40
CA PRO A 2 -31.99 -8.72 31.39
C PRO A 2 -32.28 -9.28 30.01
N GLY A 3 -33.16 -8.61 29.25
CA GLY A 3 -33.38 -8.86 27.83
C GLY A 3 -32.17 -8.41 27.02
N ILE A 4 -31.23 -9.31 26.74
CA ILE A 4 -30.03 -9.09 25.94
C ILE A 4 -30.47 -8.85 24.50
N LYS A 5 -30.09 -7.69 23.99
CA LYS A 5 -30.29 -7.20 22.62
C LYS A 5 -29.54 -8.08 21.59
N ILE A 6 -30.10 -9.22 21.22
CA ILE A 6 -29.58 -10.12 20.17
C ILE A 6 -29.76 -9.51 18.77
N LYS A 7 -30.61 -8.49 18.58
CA LYS A 7 -30.89 -7.85 17.29
C LYS A 7 -29.68 -7.11 16.65
N ASN A 8 -28.67 -6.71 17.42
CA ASN A 8 -27.52 -5.94 16.86
C ASN A 8 -26.32 -6.82 16.44
N ALA A 9 -26.29 -8.09 16.85
CA ALA A 9 -25.21 -9.01 16.47
C ALA A 9 -25.43 -9.69 15.10
N MET A 10 -26.68 -9.71 14.60
CA MET A 10 -26.99 -10.35 13.31
C MET A 10 -26.88 -9.41 12.09
N ARG A 11 -26.81 -8.09 12.28
CA ARG A 11 -26.67 -7.13 11.16
C ARG A 11 -25.42 -7.32 10.30
N PRO A 12 -24.22 -7.55 10.85
CA PRO A 12 -23.03 -7.80 10.01
C PRO A 12 -23.11 -9.13 9.25
N PHE A 13 -23.79 -10.14 9.82
CA PHE A 13 -23.94 -11.44 9.17
C PHE A 13 -24.90 -11.37 7.97
N PHE A 14 -26.01 -10.63 8.09
CA PHE A 14 -26.92 -10.39 6.97
C PHE A 14 -26.28 -9.56 5.85
N GLY A 15 -25.43 -8.58 6.18
CA GLY A 15 -24.66 -7.81 5.21
C GLY A 15 -23.66 -8.67 4.43
N LEU A 16 -22.99 -9.61 5.11
CA LEU A 16 -22.05 -10.53 4.47
C LEU A 16 -22.77 -11.53 3.55
N VAL A 17 -23.93 -12.06 3.96
CA VAL A 17 -24.75 -12.97 3.14
C VAL A 17 -25.29 -12.24 1.90
N LEU A 18 -25.75 -10.99 2.02
CA LEU A 18 -26.19 -10.19 0.89
C LEU A 18 -25.05 -9.87 -0.08
N LEU A 19 -23.84 -9.59 0.42
CA LEU A 19 -22.65 -9.39 -0.42
C LEU A 19 -22.26 -10.67 -1.17
N LEU A 20 -22.30 -11.83 -0.53
CA LEU A 20 -22.03 -13.12 -1.18
C LEU A 20 -23.09 -13.47 -2.24
N CYS A 21 -24.38 -13.23 -1.96
CA CYS A 21 -25.43 -13.42 -2.96
C CYS A 21 -25.30 -12.44 -4.15
N SER A 22 -24.87 -11.20 -3.92
CA SER A 22 -24.69 -10.24 -5.02
C SER A 22 -23.53 -10.60 -5.94
N THR A 23 -22.46 -11.18 -5.41
CA THR A 23 -21.30 -11.63 -6.24
C THR A 23 -21.67 -12.86 -7.07
N GLU A 24 -22.45 -13.79 -6.57
CA GLU A 24 -22.93 -14.96 -7.36
C GLU A 24 -23.89 -14.54 -8.48
N ILE A 25 -24.76 -13.56 -8.25
CA ILE A 25 -25.69 -13.05 -9.27
C ILE A 25 -24.92 -12.30 -10.36
N SER A 26 -23.90 -11.52 -10.03
CA SER A 26 -23.06 -10.83 -11.02
C SER A 26 -22.32 -11.82 -11.91
N MET A 27 -21.69 -12.83 -11.33
CA MET A 27 -20.95 -13.85 -12.08
C MET A 27 -21.87 -14.68 -13.02
N ALA A 28 -23.11 -14.93 -12.63
CA ALA A 28 -24.07 -15.63 -13.49
C ALA A 28 -24.52 -14.76 -14.68
N ALA A 29 -24.65 -13.44 -14.49
CA ALA A 29 -24.98 -12.50 -15.57
C ALA A 29 -23.86 -12.38 -16.61
N ASP A 30 -22.61 -12.32 -16.16
CA ASP A 30 -21.43 -12.26 -17.06
C ASP A 30 -21.30 -13.51 -17.90
N ILE A 31 -21.60 -14.69 -17.35
CA ILE A 31 -21.60 -15.97 -18.11
C ILE A 31 -22.70 -16.00 -19.17
N ASP A 32 -23.91 -15.51 -18.86
CA ASP A 32 -25.03 -15.48 -19.81
C ASP A 32 -24.74 -14.54 -20.99
N GLU A 33 -24.12 -13.39 -20.74
CA GLU A 33 -23.69 -12.45 -21.77
C GLU A 33 -22.59 -13.05 -22.66
N MET A 34 -21.58 -13.68 -22.07
CA MET A 34 -20.52 -14.39 -22.81
C MET A 34 -21.08 -15.50 -23.71
N LEU A 35 -22.01 -16.30 -23.18
CA LEU A 35 -22.64 -17.37 -23.95
C LEU A 35 -23.48 -16.84 -25.12
N ARG A 36 -24.19 -15.73 -24.93
CA ARG A 36 -24.95 -15.09 -26.02
C ARG A 36 -24.02 -14.63 -27.13
N ALA A 37 -22.95 -13.90 -26.79
CA ALA A 37 -21.97 -13.44 -27.78
C ALA A 37 -21.27 -14.59 -28.50
N TYR A 38 -20.96 -15.68 -27.81
CA TYR A 38 -20.46 -16.92 -28.45
C TYR A 38 -21.42 -17.49 -29.46
N PHE A 39 -22.72 -17.68 -29.12
CA PHE A 39 -23.71 -18.23 -30.03
C PHE A 39 -24.04 -17.31 -31.22
N GLU A 40 -24.03 -15.98 -30.98
CA GLU A 40 -24.19 -15.01 -32.08
C GLU A 40 -23.04 -15.12 -33.08
N THR A 41 -21.79 -15.11 -32.61
CA THR A 41 -20.60 -15.25 -33.49
C THR A 41 -20.58 -16.58 -34.21
N MET A 42 -20.95 -17.68 -33.55
CA MET A 42 -21.06 -19.00 -34.17
C MET A 42 -22.12 -19.02 -35.28
N ASN A 43 -23.32 -18.48 -35.05
CA ASN A 43 -24.41 -18.45 -35.99
C ASN A 43 -24.07 -17.58 -37.21
N GLU A 44 -23.43 -16.44 -37.03
CA GLU A 44 -22.95 -15.59 -38.14
C GLU A 44 -21.89 -16.32 -38.98
N CYS A 45 -20.98 -17.05 -38.34
CA CYS A 45 -20.00 -17.87 -39.06
C CYS A 45 -20.66 -18.95 -39.88
N MET A 46 -21.60 -19.71 -39.31
CA MET A 46 -22.30 -20.79 -40.02
C MET A 46 -23.12 -20.25 -41.20
N ALA A 47 -23.81 -19.13 -41.01
CA ALA A 47 -24.53 -18.46 -42.09
C ALA A 47 -23.59 -18.02 -43.24
N THR A 48 -22.38 -17.54 -42.91
CA THR A 48 -21.37 -17.16 -43.90
C THR A 48 -20.82 -18.37 -44.67
N ILE A 49 -20.60 -19.49 -43.98
CA ILE A 49 -20.16 -20.75 -44.59
C ILE A 49 -21.20 -21.26 -45.61
N GLU A 50 -22.49 -21.16 -45.29
CA GLU A 50 -23.56 -21.64 -46.13
C GLU A 50 -23.87 -20.71 -47.32
N SER A 51 -23.79 -19.40 -47.13
CA SER A 51 -24.25 -18.41 -48.13
C SER A 51 -23.19 -18.01 -49.15
N THR A 52 -21.91 -18.14 -48.83
CA THR A 52 -20.82 -17.63 -49.69
C THR A 52 -20.12 -18.75 -50.43
N PRO A 53 -19.98 -18.68 -51.77
CA PRO A 53 -19.26 -19.72 -52.55
C PRO A 53 -17.76 -19.74 -52.16
N TYR A 54 -17.14 -20.91 -52.24
CA TYR A 54 -15.70 -21.05 -52.04
C TYR A 54 -14.89 -20.51 -53.21
N PRO A 55 -13.63 -20.05 -52.99
CA PRO A 55 -12.76 -19.61 -54.07
C PRO A 55 -12.49 -20.75 -55.08
N GLU A 56 -12.64 -20.46 -56.40
CA GLU A 56 -12.40 -21.45 -57.46
C GLU A 56 -10.93 -21.46 -57.96
N ASP A 57 -10.18 -20.39 -57.68
CA ASP A 57 -8.80 -20.21 -58.17
C ASP A 57 -7.74 -20.56 -57.09
N GLY A 58 -7.20 -21.76 -57.17
CA GLY A 58 -6.08 -22.20 -56.32
C GLY A 58 -6.47 -23.17 -55.22
N LEU A 59 -5.49 -23.53 -54.39
CA LEU A 59 -5.67 -24.43 -53.27
C LEU A 59 -5.81 -23.60 -51.98
N TYR A 60 -6.88 -23.83 -51.22
CA TYR A 60 -7.23 -23.09 -50.01
C TYR A 60 -7.64 -24.04 -48.91
N CYS A 61 -7.33 -23.66 -47.66
CA CYS A 61 -8.06 -24.15 -46.49
C CYS A 61 -9.40 -23.43 -46.43
N ASN A 62 -10.49 -24.17 -46.48
CA ASN A 62 -11.82 -23.60 -46.47
C ASN A 62 -12.16 -22.96 -45.11
N ARG A 63 -12.97 -21.90 -45.19
CA ARG A 63 -13.52 -21.24 -43.99
C ARG A 63 -14.18 -22.25 -43.08
N THR A 64 -13.99 -22.10 -41.77
CA THR A 64 -14.51 -23.05 -40.81
C THR A 64 -14.70 -22.41 -39.43
N TRP A 65 -15.67 -22.93 -38.70
CA TRP A 65 -15.83 -22.68 -37.28
C TRP A 65 -15.04 -23.73 -36.47
N ASP A 66 -14.08 -23.33 -35.64
CA ASP A 66 -13.25 -24.26 -34.86
C ASP A 66 -13.64 -24.34 -33.39
N GLN A 67 -14.86 -23.94 -33.05
CA GLN A 67 -15.42 -23.80 -31.69
C GLN A 67 -14.90 -22.55 -30.89
N LEU A 68 -14.03 -21.74 -31.51
CA LEU A 68 -13.48 -20.55 -30.91
C LEU A 68 -13.67 -19.32 -31.80
N VAL A 69 -13.27 -19.39 -33.08
CA VAL A 69 -13.40 -18.28 -34.03
C VAL A 69 -13.79 -18.81 -35.41
N CYS A 70 -14.30 -17.90 -36.27
CA CYS A 70 -14.59 -18.15 -37.65
C CYS A 70 -13.35 -17.89 -38.52
N TRP A 71 -12.68 -18.93 -38.96
CA TRP A 71 -11.53 -18.80 -39.86
C TRP A 71 -12.01 -18.54 -41.30
N PRO A 72 -11.41 -17.56 -42.01
CA PRO A 72 -11.70 -17.30 -43.42
C PRO A 72 -11.06 -18.34 -44.35
N ASP A 73 -11.36 -18.26 -45.64
CA ASP A 73 -10.61 -19.01 -46.64
C ASP A 73 -9.18 -18.50 -46.74
N VAL A 74 -8.20 -19.38 -46.61
CA VAL A 74 -6.77 -19.05 -46.55
C VAL A 74 -5.99 -19.88 -47.56
N ARG A 75 -5.05 -19.27 -48.32
CA ARG A 75 -4.22 -19.97 -49.29
C ARG A 75 -3.38 -21.07 -48.65
N ALA A 76 -3.26 -22.19 -49.32
CA ALA A 76 -2.39 -23.28 -48.93
C ALA A 76 -0.94 -22.80 -48.70
N GLY A 77 -0.29 -23.34 -47.66
CA GLY A 77 1.06 -22.96 -47.25
C GLY A 77 1.17 -21.62 -46.53
N THR A 78 0.06 -21.05 -46.02
CA THR A 78 0.08 -19.78 -45.28
C THR A 78 -0.52 -19.91 -43.87
N VAL A 79 -0.18 -18.96 -42.99
CA VAL A 79 -0.70 -18.86 -41.61
C VAL A 79 -1.82 -17.83 -41.59
N ALA A 80 -3.00 -18.25 -41.12
CA ALA A 80 -4.10 -17.35 -40.82
C ALA A 80 -3.87 -16.61 -39.51
N LYS A 81 -4.26 -15.34 -39.46
CA LYS A 81 -4.15 -14.47 -38.29
C LYS A 81 -5.49 -13.80 -38.03
N MET A 82 -6.01 -13.92 -36.78
CA MET A 82 -7.27 -13.30 -36.39
C MET A 82 -7.13 -12.66 -35.02
N LEU A 83 -7.90 -11.59 -34.72
CA LEU A 83 -7.95 -10.98 -33.40
C LEU A 83 -8.54 -11.95 -32.39
N CYS A 84 -8.10 -11.82 -31.13
CA CYS A 84 -8.66 -12.59 -30.03
C CYS A 84 -10.16 -12.35 -29.88
N PRO A 85 -10.99 -13.39 -29.67
CA PRO A 85 -12.43 -13.25 -29.56
C PRO A 85 -12.79 -12.45 -28.31
N THR A 86 -13.56 -11.36 -28.51
CA THR A 86 -13.93 -10.42 -27.45
C THR A 86 -14.81 -11.05 -26.38
N TYR A 87 -15.65 -12.00 -26.71
CA TYR A 87 -16.52 -12.71 -25.78
C TYR A 87 -15.75 -13.56 -24.76
N MET A 88 -14.51 -13.96 -25.06
CA MET A 88 -13.67 -14.77 -24.16
C MET A 88 -12.58 -13.95 -23.47
N TYR A 89 -11.93 -13.05 -24.19
CA TYR A 89 -10.75 -12.32 -23.73
C TYR A 89 -11.01 -10.81 -23.54
N GLY A 90 -12.24 -10.33 -23.79
CA GLY A 90 -12.52 -8.90 -23.83
C GLY A 90 -11.79 -8.19 -24.99
N GLU A 91 -11.72 -6.87 -24.92
CA GLU A 91 -11.01 -6.08 -25.94
C GLU A 91 -9.49 -6.13 -25.70
N LEU A 92 -8.77 -6.92 -26.49
CA LEU A 92 -7.31 -6.95 -26.57
C LEU A 92 -6.87 -6.24 -27.86
N GLN A 93 -6.00 -5.23 -27.76
CA GLN A 93 -5.66 -4.39 -28.92
C GLN A 93 -4.63 -5.02 -29.85
N ASN A 94 -3.70 -5.83 -29.35
CA ASN A 94 -2.55 -6.34 -30.11
C ASN A 94 -2.31 -7.84 -29.97
N ALA A 95 -3.30 -8.62 -29.55
CA ALA A 95 -3.19 -10.07 -29.40
C ALA A 95 -3.97 -10.79 -30.49
N TYR A 96 -3.40 -11.85 -31.01
CA TYR A 96 -3.92 -12.56 -32.15
C TYR A 96 -3.89 -14.08 -31.94
N LEU A 97 -4.83 -14.73 -32.62
CA LEU A 97 -4.87 -16.18 -32.83
C LEU A 97 -4.21 -16.52 -34.15
N TYR A 98 -3.53 -17.64 -34.19
CA TYR A 98 -2.87 -18.14 -35.40
C TYR A 98 -3.32 -19.57 -35.73
N ARG A 99 -3.45 -19.90 -37.01
CA ARG A 99 -3.75 -21.24 -37.51
C ARG A 99 -3.06 -21.47 -38.85
N GLU A 100 -2.42 -22.62 -39.00
CA GLU A 100 -1.67 -22.95 -40.20
C GLU A 100 -2.52 -23.72 -41.20
N CYS A 101 -2.44 -23.32 -42.48
CA CYS A 101 -2.97 -24.05 -43.62
C CYS A 101 -1.81 -24.76 -44.32
N ASP A 102 -1.87 -26.08 -44.44
CA ASP A 102 -0.81 -26.86 -45.10
C ASP A 102 -0.76 -26.65 -46.64
N GLU A 103 0.27 -27.19 -47.28
CA GLU A 103 0.45 -27.11 -48.74
C GLU A 103 -0.64 -27.86 -49.51
N ASN A 104 -1.39 -28.76 -48.87
CA ASN A 104 -2.46 -29.53 -49.46
C ASN A 104 -3.84 -28.90 -49.29
N GLY A 105 -3.92 -27.69 -48.70
CA GLY A 105 -5.18 -26.98 -48.45
C GLY A 105 -5.98 -27.56 -47.30
N GLN A 106 -5.31 -28.18 -46.33
CA GLN A 106 -5.92 -28.69 -45.10
C GLN A 106 -5.43 -27.91 -43.88
N TRP A 107 -6.36 -27.62 -42.97
CA TRP A 107 -6.01 -27.02 -41.71
C TRP A 107 -5.17 -27.99 -40.87
N LEU A 108 -3.97 -27.59 -40.45
CA LEU A 108 -3.12 -28.40 -39.63
C LEU A 108 -3.78 -28.70 -38.27
N ILE A 109 -3.83 -29.97 -37.92
CA ILE A 109 -4.32 -30.47 -36.64
C ILE A 109 -3.08 -30.88 -35.82
N PRO A 110 -2.76 -30.26 -34.70
CA PRO A 110 -1.65 -30.71 -33.88
C PRO A 110 -1.84 -32.15 -33.43
N ALA A 111 -0.75 -32.91 -33.31
CA ALA A 111 -0.75 -34.31 -32.89
C ALA A 111 -1.36 -34.54 -31.47
N SER A 112 -1.64 -33.48 -30.71
CA SER A 112 -2.19 -33.51 -29.36
C SER A 112 -3.71 -33.54 -29.26
N ASN A 113 -4.45 -33.64 -30.38
CA ASN A 113 -5.92 -33.62 -30.42
C ASN A 113 -6.59 -32.39 -29.78
N ARG A 114 -5.84 -31.31 -29.56
CA ARG A 114 -6.35 -29.99 -29.13
C ARG A 114 -6.58 -29.14 -30.36
N SER A 115 -7.45 -28.15 -30.25
CA SER A 115 -7.69 -27.15 -31.31
C SER A 115 -6.37 -26.73 -31.95
N ALA A 116 -6.34 -26.75 -33.30
CA ALA A 116 -5.17 -26.35 -34.10
C ALA A 116 -4.87 -24.85 -34.01
N THR A 117 -5.70 -24.12 -33.30
CA THR A 117 -5.58 -22.67 -33.07
C THR A 117 -4.61 -22.39 -31.93
N ASP A 118 -3.59 -21.61 -32.24
CA ASP A 118 -2.69 -21.12 -31.20
C ASP A 118 -3.32 -19.92 -30.44
N VAL A 119 -3.62 -20.13 -29.18
CA VAL A 119 -4.27 -19.15 -28.29
C VAL A 119 -3.28 -18.51 -27.32
N MET A 120 -2.01 -18.86 -27.36
CA MET A 120 -1.03 -18.51 -26.36
C MET A 120 -0.87 -17.00 -26.20
N GLU A 121 -0.87 -16.26 -27.30
CA GLU A 121 -0.75 -14.79 -27.28
C GLU A 121 -1.96 -14.14 -26.61
N CYS A 122 -3.18 -14.61 -26.91
CA CYS A 122 -4.41 -14.13 -26.27
C CYS A 122 -4.43 -14.41 -24.77
N GLU A 123 -4.04 -15.61 -24.34
CA GLU A 123 -4.01 -15.97 -22.94
C GLU A 123 -2.97 -15.16 -22.15
N MET A 124 -1.78 -14.96 -22.71
CA MET A 124 -0.73 -14.17 -22.07
C MET A 124 -1.15 -12.71 -21.89
N GLU A 125 -1.67 -12.07 -22.94
CA GLU A 125 -2.11 -10.68 -22.91
C GLU A 125 -3.31 -10.49 -21.97
N TYR A 126 -4.30 -11.39 -22.03
CA TYR A 126 -5.45 -11.37 -21.13
C TYR A 126 -5.04 -11.49 -19.65
N ASN A 127 -4.16 -12.44 -19.35
CA ASN A 127 -3.69 -12.64 -17.98
C ASN A 127 -2.84 -11.46 -17.48
N ALA A 128 -2.03 -10.85 -18.35
CA ALA A 128 -1.28 -9.65 -18.04
C ALA A 128 -2.21 -8.47 -17.73
N LYS A 129 -3.20 -8.20 -18.59
CA LYS A 129 -4.19 -7.13 -18.43
C LYS A 129 -5.00 -7.32 -17.14
N ARG A 130 -5.51 -8.53 -16.90
CA ARG A 130 -6.28 -8.86 -15.69
C ARG A 130 -5.45 -8.70 -14.42
N SER A 131 -4.19 -9.13 -14.45
CA SER A 131 -3.28 -8.94 -13.31
C SER A 131 -3.05 -7.46 -13.00
N ASP A 132 -2.94 -6.62 -14.03
CA ASP A 132 -2.78 -5.16 -13.87
C ASP A 132 -4.04 -4.50 -13.33
N GLU A 133 -5.23 -4.88 -13.78
CA GLU A 133 -6.51 -4.38 -13.28
C GLU A 133 -6.72 -4.78 -11.81
N ASP A 134 -6.53 -6.06 -11.47
CA ASP A 134 -6.59 -6.57 -10.09
C ASP A 134 -5.57 -5.84 -9.17
N MET A 135 -4.41 -5.47 -9.69
CA MET A 135 -3.41 -4.71 -8.94
C MET A 135 -3.85 -3.26 -8.74
N LYS A 136 -4.41 -2.61 -9.76
CA LYS A 136 -4.92 -1.23 -9.65
C LYS A 136 -6.04 -1.11 -8.64
N ASP A 137 -7.05 -1.99 -8.71
CA ASP A 137 -8.19 -2.01 -7.77
C ASP A 137 -7.73 -2.28 -6.33
N TYR A 138 -6.78 -3.19 -6.16
CA TYR A 138 -6.16 -3.45 -4.88
C TYR A 138 -5.45 -2.20 -4.33
N LEU A 139 -4.64 -1.52 -5.15
CA LEU A 139 -3.92 -0.30 -4.75
C LEU A 139 -4.88 0.84 -4.40
N ILE A 140 -5.98 1.01 -5.15
CA ILE A 140 -7.03 2.00 -4.86
C ILE A 140 -7.66 1.71 -3.50
N THR A 141 -8.04 0.46 -3.24
CA THR A 141 -8.66 0.03 -1.98
C THR A 141 -7.72 0.27 -0.79
N ILE A 142 -6.46 -0.15 -0.88
CA ILE A 142 -5.47 0.09 0.18
C ILE A 142 -5.26 1.60 0.40
N ARG A 143 -5.24 2.39 -0.67
CA ARG A 143 -5.11 3.85 -0.62
C ARG A 143 -6.24 4.50 0.19
N VAL A 144 -7.48 4.06 0.00
CA VAL A 144 -8.61 4.55 0.80
C VAL A 144 -8.45 4.17 2.26
N ILE A 145 -8.09 2.91 2.54
CA ILE A 145 -7.95 2.41 3.92
C ILE A 145 -6.87 3.20 4.68
N TYR A 146 -5.68 3.39 4.09
CA TYR A 146 -4.63 4.11 4.81
C TYR A 146 -4.94 5.61 4.96
N LYS A 147 -5.58 6.26 3.99
CA LYS A 147 -6.04 7.65 4.11
C LYS A 147 -7.02 7.82 5.28
N VAL A 148 -8.00 6.92 5.41
CA VAL A 148 -8.92 6.88 6.54
C VAL A 148 -8.17 6.65 7.85
N GLY A 149 -7.22 5.73 7.88
CA GLY A 149 -6.37 5.46 9.05
C GLY A 149 -5.58 6.69 9.51
N TYR A 150 -4.92 7.40 8.58
CA TYR A 150 -4.21 8.65 8.90
C TYR A 150 -5.16 9.77 9.36
N ALA A 151 -6.35 9.90 8.76
CA ALA A 151 -7.33 10.89 9.16
C ALA A 151 -7.81 10.68 10.61
N ILE A 152 -8.19 9.45 10.96
CA ILE A 152 -8.60 9.07 12.31
C ILE A 152 -7.45 9.29 13.30
N SER A 153 -6.23 8.88 12.94
CA SER A 153 -5.04 9.09 13.76
C SER A 153 -4.76 10.56 13.99
N LEU A 154 -4.87 11.40 12.97
CA LEU A 154 -4.63 12.84 13.06
C LEU A 154 -5.63 13.53 14.00
N VAL A 155 -6.92 13.19 13.87
CA VAL A 155 -7.97 13.72 14.77
C VAL A 155 -7.70 13.31 16.23
N ALA A 156 -7.41 12.03 16.47
CA ALA A 156 -7.12 11.53 17.81
C ALA A 156 -5.86 12.17 18.41
N LEU A 157 -4.78 12.32 17.64
CA LEU A 157 -3.55 12.99 18.02
C LEU A 157 -3.77 14.46 18.36
N THR A 158 -4.59 15.18 17.58
CA THR A 158 -4.93 16.59 17.82
C THR A 158 -5.68 16.76 19.14
N ILE A 159 -6.66 15.88 19.41
CA ILE A 159 -7.39 15.89 20.68
C ILE A 159 -6.43 15.62 21.85
N ALA A 160 -5.56 14.63 21.74
CA ALA A 160 -4.60 14.30 22.80
C ALA A 160 -3.61 15.43 23.05
N MET A 161 -3.12 16.08 21.99
CA MET A 161 -2.24 17.23 22.09
C MET A 161 -2.94 18.40 22.79
N ALA A 162 -4.20 18.69 22.44
CA ALA A 162 -5.01 19.71 23.08
C ALA A 162 -5.20 19.43 24.59
N ILE A 163 -5.45 18.18 24.99
CA ILE A 163 -5.54 17.77 26.39
C ILE A 163 -4.24 18.06 27.15
N PHE A 164 -3.09 17.63 26.60
CA PHE A 164 -1.79 17.88 27.27
C PHE A 164 -1.41 19.35 27.35
N LEU A 165 -1.78 20.15 26.35
CA LEU A 165 -1.52 21.59 26.35
C LEU A 165 -2.45 22.33 27.34
N TYR A 166 -3.71 21.92 27.46
CA TYR A 166 -4.69 22.55 28.34
C TYR A 166 -4.41 22.27 29.83
N PHE A 167 -4.11 21.01 30.19
CA PHE A 167 -3.90 20.61 31.56
C PHE A 167 -2.42 20.74 31.95
N LYS A 168 -1.98 21.93 32.41
CA LYS A 168 -0.59 22.20 32.84
C LYS A 168 -0.06 21.25 33.91
N LYS A 169 -0.93 20.63 34.73
CA LYS A 169 -0.58 19.60 35.70
C LYS A 169 0.01 18.34 35.12
N LEU A 170 -0.28 18.09 33.84
CA LEU A 170 0.25 16.94 33.09
C LEU A 170 1.66 17.20 32.52
N TRP A 171 2.22 18.39 32.70
CA TRP A 171 3.54 18.75 32.19
C TRP A 171 4.65 18.14 33.04
N CYS A 172 5.05 16.93 32.73
CA CYS A 172 6.19 16.22 33.27
C CYS A 172 7.11 15.75 32.15
N PRO A 173 8.39 15.43 32.39
CA PRO A 173 9.35 15.00 31.38
C PRO A 173 8.81 13.86 30.49
N ARG A 174 8.15 12.88 31.08
CA ARG A 174 7.51 11.77 30.36
C ARG A 174 6.48 12.27 29.36
N ASN A 175 5.54 13.11 29.75
CA ASN A 175 4.48 13.60 28.90
C ASN A 175 5.01 14.57 27.83
N ILE A 176 6.11 15.29 28.09
CA ILE A 176 6.78 16.09 27.05
C ILE A 176 7.35 15.20 25.95
N ILE A 177 7.91 14.04 26.26
CA ILE A 177 8.36 13.04 25.28
C ILE A 177 7.16 12.53 24.48
N HIS A 178 6.05 12.16 25.13
CA HIS A 178 4.82 11.75 24.45
C HIS A 178 4.27 12.84 23.52
N MET A 179 4.27 14.12 23.94
CA MET A 179 3.83 15.24 23.09
C MET A 179 4.68 15.39 21.83
N ASN A 180 6.00 15.23 21.93
CA ASN A 180 6.88 15.26 20.76
C ASN A 180 6.67 14.06 19.86
N LEU A 181 6.44 12.88 20.41
CA LEU A 181 6.06 11.68 19.66
C LEU A 181 4.73 11.91 18.92
N PHE A 182 3.71 12.47 19.56
CA PHE A 182 2.44 12.83 18.90
C PHE A 182 2.65 13.82 17.76
N MET A 183 3.47 14.86 17.99
CA MET A 183 3.82 15.84 16.97
C MET A 183 4.48 15.19 15.76
N SER A 184 5.38 14.24 15.97
CA SER A 184 6.04 13.53 14.85
C SER A 184 5.06 12.71 14.01
N PHE A 185 4.07 12.05 14.65
CA PHE A 185 3.00 11.35 13.94
C PHE A 185 2.03 12.29 13.21
N MET A 186 1.71 13.44 13.82
CA MET A 186 0.87 14.46 13.17
C MET A 186 1.54 14.99 11.91
N LEU A 187 2.83 15.36 11.98
CA LEU A 187 3.59 15.88 10.85
C LEU A 187 3.72 14.83 9.74
N ARG A 188 3.94 13.56 10.11
CA ARG A 188 3.94 12.45 9.13
C ARG A 188 2.58 12.32 8.45
N ALA A 189 1.47 12.34 9.19
CA ALA A 189 0.14 12.23 8.61
C ALA A 189 -0.16 13.39 7.65
N ILE A 190 0.17 14.63 8.04
CA ILE A 190 -0.01 15.82 7.20
C ILE A 190 0.79 15.70 5.91
N ILE A 191 2.08 15.35 5.98
CA ILE A 191 2.94 15.25 4.80
C ILE A 191 2.51 14.14 3.84
N VAL A 192 1.93 13.04 4.37
CA VAL A 192 1.35 11.97 3.53
C VAL A 192 0.18 12.51 2.72
N PHE A 193 -0.74 13.28 3.32
CA PHE A 193 -1.86 13.88 2.59
C PHE A 193 -1.37 14.89 1.53
N VAL A 194 -0.37 15.72 1.87
CA VAL A 194 0.22 16.69 0.92
C VAL A 194 0.87 15.95 -0.25
N ARG A 195 1.67 14.92 0.01
CA ARG A 195 2.31 14.10 -1.01
C ARG A 195 1.29 13.46 -1.94
N ASP A 196 0.26 12.82 -1.37
CA ASP A 196 -0.79 12.16 -2.15
C ASP A 196 -1.57 13.16 -3.01
N SER A 197 -1.84 14.37 -2.50
CA SER A 197 -2.51 15.42 -3.27
C SER A 197 -1.66 15.92 -4.44
N ILE A 198 -0.35 16.09 -4.27
CA ILE A 198 0.57 16.46 -5.35
C ILE A 198 0.64 15.34 -6.38
N GLN A 199 0.75 14.10 -5.97
CA GLN A 199 0.79 12.95 -6.86
C GLN A 199 -0.50 12.82 -7.69
N ASP A 200 -1.68 13.04 -7.07
CA ASP A 200 -2.96 13.04 -7.78
C ASP A 200 -3.04 14.17 -8.84
N GLN A 201 -2.53 15.38 -8.51
CA GLN A 201 -2.47 16.49 -9.44
C GLN A 201 -1.51 16.24 -10.62
N THR A 202 -0.34 15.66 -10.36
CA THR A 202 0.63 15.33 -11.42
C THR A 202 0.11 14.25 -12.36
N MET A 203 -0.55 13.21 -11.83
CA MET A 203 -1.19 12.17 -12.65
C MET A 203 -2.33 12.74 -13.49
N ALA A 204 -3.17 13.60 -12.93
CA ALA A 204 -4.27 14.25 -13.66
C ALA A 204 -3.74 15.19 -14.76
N ALA A 205 -2.65 15.93 -14.51
CA ALA A 205 -2.00 16.76 -15.50
C ALA A 205 -1.38 15.96 -16.65
N ALA A 206 -0.72 14.85 -16.33
CA ALA A 206 -0.16 13.94 -17.32
C ALA A 206 -1.25 13.31 -18.21
N ALA A 207 -2.34 12.83 -17.62
CA ALA A 207 -3.48 12.28 -18.36
C ALA A 207 -4.12 13.31 -19.29
N LYS A 208 -4.23 14.57 -18.84
CA LYS A 208 -4.78 15.66 -19.65
C LYS A 208 -3.85 16.06 -20.81
N SER A 209 -2.55 15.99 -20.59
CA SER A 209 -1.54 16.20 -21.65
C SER A 209 -1.62 15.11 -22.71
N MET A 210 -1.77 13.85 -22.32
CA MET A 210 -1.90 12.70 -23.27
C MET A 210 -3.17 12.80 -24.12
N ASN A 211 -4.31 13.26 -23.56
CA ASN A 211 -5.55 13.42 -24.30
C ASN A 211 -5.55 14.62 -25.27
N ASN A 212 -4.63 15.56 -25.13
CA ASN A 212 -4.50 16.74 -25.99
C ASN A 212 -3.41 16.58 -27.07
N ILE A 213 -2.76 15.43 -27.15
CA ILE A 213 -1.74 15.15 -28.16
C ILE A 213 -2.45 14.75 -29.45
N ASN A 214 -2.56 15.70 -30.41
CA ASN A 214 -2.88 15.37 -31.77
C ASN A 214 -1.68 14.63 -32.40
N ILE A 215 -1.89 13.37 -32.79
CA ILE A 215 -0.87 12.53 -33.43
C ILE A 215 -0.33 13.17 -34.69
N ASP A 216 -1.14 13.96 -35.42
CA ASP A 216 -0.77 14.64 -36.65
C ASP A 216 0.29 15.74 -36.44
N ASP A 217 0.29 16.43 -35.27
CA ASP A 217 1.28 17.47 -34.94
C ASP A 217 2.65 16.89 -34.58
N ILE A 218 2.71 15.67 -34.05
CA ILE A 218 3.96 14.97 -33.72
C ILE A 218 4.70 14.53 -35.00
N ILE A 219 3.96 14.06 -35.98
CA ILE A 219 4.53 13.56 -37.26
C ILE A 219 5.11 14.70 -38.09
N MET A 220 4.56 15.91 -37.97
CA MET A 220 4.96 17.07 -38.79
C MET A 220 6.09 17.92 -38.17
N SER A 221 6.23 18.00 -36.85
CA SER A 221 7.15 18.96 -36.23
C SER A 221 8.45 18.40 -35.64
N GLY A 222 8.56 17.11 -35.41
CA GLY A 222 9.75 16.48 -34.86
C GLY A 222 10.23 17.01 -33.50
N ASN A 223 9.52 17.98 -32.90
CA ASN A 223 9.86 18.58 -31.63
C ASN A 223 8.71 18.43 -30.63
N PHE A 224 8.95 17.65 -29.61
CA PHE A 224 8.05 17.50 -28.46
C PHE A 224 8.22 18.69 -27.51
N THR A 225 7.47 19.76 -27.70
CA THR A 225 7.33 20.83 -26.70
C THR A 225 6.00 20.66 -25.98
N ALA A 226 6.03 20.05 -24.79
CA ALA A 226 4.89 20.01 -23.88
C ALA A 226 4.49 21.45 -23.52
N SER A 227 3.33 21.88 -24.04
CA SER A 227 2.77 23.23 -23.92
C SER A 227 2.48 23.57 -22.46
N GLY A 228 3.22 24.53 -21.89
CA GLY A 228 2.70 25.53 -20.95
C GLY A 228 2.71 25.25 -19.45
N TYR A 229 3.02 24.07 -18.96
CA TYR A 229 3.41 23.84 -17.55
C TYR A 229 4.87 23.39 -17.52
N SER A 230 5.72 24.16 -16.87
CA SER A 230 7.11 23.74 -16.75
C SER A 230 7.12 22.48 -15.86
N VAL A 231 7.41 21.34 -16.44
CA VAL A 231 7.67 20.08 -15.75
C VAL A 231 8.68 20.28 -14.60
N GLN A 232 9.48 21.33 -14.68
CA GLN A 232 10.52 21.71 -13.75
C GLN A 232 9.98 22.26 -12.42
N ASP A 233 8.88 23.03 -12.40
CA ASP A 233 8.30 23.58 -11.17
C ASP A 233 7.55 22.49 -10.37
N VAL A 234 6.88 21.59 -11.07
CA VAL A 234 6.22 20.43 -10.45
C VAL A 234 7.24 19.49 -9.81
N THR A 235 8.41 19.30 -10.45
CA THR A 235 9.46 18.45 -9.95
C THR A 235 10.13 18.97 -8.67
N ALA A 236 10.36 20.28 -8.56
CA ALA A 236 10.98 20.87 -7.36
C ALA A 236 10.06 20.74 -6.11
N GLY A 237 8.78 21.08 -6.25
CA GLY A 237 7.80 20.93 -5.17
C GLY A 237 7.65 19.47 -4.70
N CYS A 238 7.62 18.54 -5.63
CA CYS A 238 7.54 17.12 -5.35
C CYS A 238 8.79 16.61 -4.58
N LYS A 239 10.00 16.99 -4.99
CA LYS A 239 11.27 16.63 -4.31
C LYS A 239 11.30 17.14 -2.87
N ILE A 240 10.85 18.37 -2.62
CA ILE A 240 10.76 18.97 -1.29
C ILE A 240 9.80 18.16 -0.41
N VAL A 241 8.59 17.89 -0.90
CA VAL A 241 7.58 17.12 -0.15
C VAL A 241 8.05 15.70 0.13
N HIS A 242 8.73 15.06 -0.83
CA HIS A 242 9.30 13.73 -0.62
C HIS A 242 10.40 13.75 0.45
N THR A 243 11.28 14.76 0.44
CA THR A 243 12.32 14.96 1.46
C THR A 243 11.72 15.09 2.87
N PHE A 244 10.69 15.94 3.03
CA PHE A 244 10.00 16.08 4.31
C PHE A 244 9.28 14.79 4.72
N SER A 245 8.74 14.02 3.77
CA SER A 245 8.14 12.73 4.04
C SER A 245 9.15 11.73 4.61
N GLN A 246 10.34 11.66 4.05
CA GLN A 246 11.43 10.82 4.57
C GLN A 246 11.91 11.31 5.94
N TYR A 247 12.07 12.61 6.12
CA TYR A 247 12.49 13.20 7.39
C TYR A 247 11.49 12.90 8.52
N PHE A 248 10.19 13.19 8.35
CA PHE A 248 9.21 12.93 9.40
C PHE A 248 9.00 11.44 9.65
N THR A 249 9.17 10.60 8.63
CA THR A 249 9.19 9.14 8.82
C THR A 249 10.36 8.71 9.69
N ALA A 250 11.57 9.21 9.43
CA ALA A 250 12.73 8.95 10.25
C ALA A 250 12.55 9.47 11.68
N CYS A 251 12.04 10.71 11.86
CA CYS A 251 11.73 11.26 13.17
C CYS A 251 10.80 10.38 13.99
N ASN A 252 9.79 9.76 13.38
CA ASN A 252 8.90 8.84 14.09
C ASN A 252 9.67 7.67 14.71
N TYR A 253 10.59 7.04 13.95
CA TYR A 253 11.39 5.93 14.48
C TYR A 253 12.33 6.38 15.59
N PHE A 254 12.94 7.57 15.46
CA PHE A 254 13.82 8.11 16.48
C PHE A 254 13.06 8.56 17.72
N TRP A 255 11.82 9.07 17.60
CA TRP A 255 10.99 9.36 18.77
C TRP A 255 10.50 8.09 19.48
N LEU A 256 10.25 7.00 18.75
CA LEU A 256 10.00 5.70 19.35
C LEU A 256 11.24 5.16 20.08
N LEU A 257 12.44 5.37 19.52
CA LEU A 257 13.70 5.04 20.17
C LEU A 257 13.90 5.86 21.45
N VAL A 258 13.65 7.18 21.40
CA VAL A 258 13.68 8.07 22.57
C VAL A 258 12.76 7.57 23.68
N GLU A 259 11.53 7.18 23.34
CA GLU A 259 10.58 6.60 24.29
C GLU A 259 11.12 5.32 24.94
N GLY A 260 11.69 4.42 24.11
CA GLY A 260 12.33 3.18 24.60
C GLY A 260 13.50 3.43 25.54
N VAL A 261 14.40 4.35 25.17
CA VAL A 261 15.55 4.74 26.00
C VAL A 261 15.08 5.37 27.32
N TYR A 262 14.08 6.25 27.26
CA TYR A 262 13.52 6.89 28.45
C TYR A 262 12.89 5.88 29.41
N LEU A 263 12.06 4.96 28.90
CA LEU A 263 11.46 3.90 29.71
C LEU A 263 12.49 2.96 30.33
N HIS A 264 13.49 2.57 29.55
CA HIS A 264 14.60 1.76 30.03
C HIS A 264 15.35 2.46 31.16
N SER A 265 15.66 3.77 31.02
CA SER A 265 16.34 4.57 32.04
C SER A 265 15.53 4.70 33.34
N LEU A 266 14.22 4.89 33.26
CA LEU A 266 13.32 4.91 34.40
C LEU A 266 13.29 3.63 35.23
N ILE A 267 13.47 2.48 34.56
CA ILE A 267 13.39 1.17 35.21
C ILE A 267 14.75 0.73 35.76
N THR A 268 15.86 1.08 35.10
CA THR A 268 17.20 0.63 35.44
C THR A 268 17.90 1.59 36.41
N VAL A 269 17.75 2.89 36.21
CA VAL A 269 18.50 3.91 36.96
C VAL A 269 17.55 4.67 37.91
N ALA A 270 17.55 4.28 39.17
CA ALA A 270 16.64 4.82 40.18
C ALA A 270 16.91 6.31 40.57
N VAL A 271 17.93 6.97 40.01
CA VAL A 271 18.46 8.26 40.48
C VAL A 271 18.83 9.20 39.32
N PHE A 272 18.00 9.36 38.29
CA PHE A 272 18.26 10.47 37.37
C PHE A 272 17.46 11.72 37.75
N SER A 273 18.18 12.86 37.91
CA SER A 273 17.60 14.19 37.94
C SER A 273 16.77 14.43 36.68
N GLU A 274 15.46 14.41 36.83
CA GLU A 274 14.46 14.43 35.72
C GLU A 274 14.60 15.63 34.76
N LYS A 275 15.32 16.69 35.17
CA LYS A 275 15.36 17.94 34.39
C LYS A 275 16.55 18.09 33.44
N ALA A 276 17.65 17.37 33.64
CA ALA A 276 18.87 17.58 32.84
C ALA A 276 18.87 16.86 31.46
N GLY A 277 18.05 15.83 31.28
CA GLY A 277 18.11 14.96 30.12
C GLY A 277 17.21 15.33 28.93
N ILE A 278 16.17 16.17 29.11
CA ILE A 278 15.12 16.35 28.09
C ILE A 278 15.64 16.95 26.79
N LYS A 279 16.65 17.83 26.84
CA LYS A 279 17.25 18.44 25.65
C LYS A 279 17.96 17.42 24.77
N TRP A 280 18.59 16.41 25.36
CA TRP A 280 19.22 15.32 24.62
C TRP A 280 18.20 14.43 23.88
N TYR A 281 17.06 14.17 24.52
CA TYR A 281 15.97 13.43 23.90
C TYR A 281 15.39 14.20 22.72
N ILE A 282 15.21 15.52 22.83
CA ILE A 282 14.77 16.39 21.74
C ILE A 282 15.81 16.39 20.59
N ALA A 283 17.10 16.53 20.91
CA ALA A 283 18.16 16.48 19.92
C ALA A 283 18.23 15.11 19.19
N LEU A 284 18.04 14.01 19.92
CA LEU A 284 17.99 12.68 19.34
C LEU A 284 16.76 12.47 18.45
N GLY A 285 15.58 12.92 18.86
CA GLY A 285 14.34 12.71 18.13
C GLY A 285 14.21 13.56 16.86
N TRP A 286 14.61 14.83 16.90
CA TRP A 286 14.49 15.76 15.77
C TRP A 286 15.81 16.02 15.05
N GLY A 287 16.93 16.10 15.78
CA GLY A 287 18.23 16.48 15.21
C GLY A 287 18.95 15.32 14.54
N PHE A 288 18.99 14.17 15.18
CA PHE A 288 19.76 13.04 14.63
C PHE A 288 19.29 12.59 13.24
N PRO A 289 17.99 12.55 12.89
CA PRO A 289 17.55 12.24 11.53
C PRO A 289 18.14 13.17 10.46
N MET A 290 18.42 14.44 10.78
CA MET A 290 19.01 15.37 9.81
C MET A 290 20.42 14.94 9.36
N LEU A 291 21.17 14.24 10.22
CA LEU A 291 22.54 13.81 9.92
C LEU A 291 22.65 12.83 8.74
N PHE A 292 21.59 12.13 8.41
CA PHE A 292 21.57 11.22 7.26
C PHE A 292 20.58 11.65 6.18
N ILE A 293 19.55 12.44 6.50
CA ILE A 293 18.64 12.99 5.48
C ILE A 293 19.37 14.06 4.63
N ILE A 294 20.17 14.96 5.26
CA ILE A 294 20.89 15.99 4.51
C ILE A 294 21.89 15.37 3.53
N PRO A 295 22.80 14.43 3.92
CA PRO A 295 23.64 13.72 2.96
C PRO A 295 22.86 13.00 1.87
N TRP A 296 21.73 12.37 2.21
CA TRP A 296 20.92 11.72 1.20
C TRP A 296 20.33 12.70 0.17
N VAL A 297 19.84 13.87 0.61
CA VAL A 297 19.37 14.94 -0.30
C VAL A 297 20.48 15.42 -1.22
N ILE A 298 21.70 15.61 -0.69
CA ILE A 298 22.85 16.04 -1.49
C ILE A 298 23.17 14.99 -2.56
N VAL A 299 23.21 13.71 -2.21
CA VAL A 299 23.48 12.62 -3.16
C VAL A 299 22.38 12.54 -4.22
N GLN A 300 21.11 12.64 -3.83
CA GLN A 300 20.01 12.62 -4.79
C GLN A 300 20.05 13.80 -5.75
N ALA A 301 20.36 15.01 -5.25
CA ALA A 301 20.42 16.20 -6.09
C ALA A 301 21.65 16.25 -7.03
N THR A 302 22.75 15.54 -6.71
CA THR A 302 23.99 15.60 -7.48
C THR A 302 24.25 14.39 -8.36
N VAL A 303 23.79 13.21 -7.94
CA VAL A 303 24.14 11.93 -8.59
C VAL A 303 22.91 11.24 -9.19
N ASN A 304 21.73 11.39 -8.60
CA ASN A 304 20.53 10.64 -8.99
C ASN A 304 19.31 11.57 -9.10
N ASP A 305 19.45 12.69 -9.81
CA ASP A 305 18.42 13.73 -9.90
C ASP A 305 17.30 13.36 -10.89
N GLU A 306 16.66 12.21 -10.67
CA GLU A 306 15.58 11.70 -11.51
C GLU A 306 14.20 11.84 -10.84
N GLY A 307 13.21 12.30 -11.58
CA GLY A 307 11.81 12.38 -11.16
C GLY A 307 11.57 13.11 -9.84
N CYS A 308 10.68 12.61 -9.02
CA CYS A 308 10.34 13.13 -7.68
C CYS A 308 11.15 12.48 -6.55
N TRP A 309 12.19 11.74 -6.84
CA TRP A 309 12.96 10.95 -5.87
C TRP A 309 12.12 9.87 -5.14
N ASP A 310 11.01 9.46 -5.74
CA ASP A 310 10.06 8.49 -5.17
C ASP A 310 10.52 7.03 -5.32
N ALA A 311 11.36 6.72 -6.32
CA ALA A 311 11.93 5.41 -6.53
C ALA A 311 13.12 5.10 -5.58
N VAL A 312 13.04 5.53 -4.32
CA VAL A 312 14.11 5.40 -3.31
C VAL A 312 14.58 3.96 -3.15
N TYR A 313 13.65 2.99 -3.23
CA TYR A 313 13.95 1.57 -3.02
C TYR A 313 14.77 0.93 -4.15
N LEU A 314 14.78 1.52 -5.33
CA LEU A 314 15.56 1.05 -6.50
C LEU A 314 16.98 1.65 -6.53
N SER A 315 17.20 2.72 -5.77
CA SER A 315 18.49 3.41 -5.71
C SER A 315 19.46 2.73 -4.74
N PRO A 316 20.75 2.56 -5.08
CA PRO A 316 21.76 2.07 -4.14
C PRO A 316 21.93 2.99 -2.92
N TYR A 317 21.54 4.25 -3.04
CA TYR A 317 21.60 5.27 -1.97
C TYR A 317 20.47 5.14 -0.94
N PHE A 318 19.53 4.21 -1.15
CA PHE A 318 18.49 3.84 -0.20
C PHE A 318 19.03 3.55 1.20
N TRP A 319 20.20 2.93 1.28
CA TRP A 319 20.81 2.53 2.55
C TRP A 319 21.25 3.71 3.43
N ILE A 320 21.44 4.92 2.87
CA ILE A 320 21.77 6.13 3.67
C ILE A 320 20.65 6.42 4.68
N ILE A 321 19.40 6.25 4.29
CA ILE A 321 18.24 6.45 5.19
C ILE A 321 17.90 5.15 5.92
N SER A 322 17.86 4.04 5.20
CA SER A 322 17.33 2.79 5.74
C SER A 322 18.21 2.18 6.81
N ALA A 323 19.54 2.24 6.69
CA ALA A 323 20.43 1.65 7.67
C ALA A 323 20.33 2.30 9.07
N PRO A 324 20.34 3.65 9.23
CA PRO A 324 20.13 4.28 10.53
C PRO A 324 18.74 3.98 11.13
N VAL A 325 17.69 3.96 10.30
CA VAL A 325 16.34 3.63 10.74
C VAL A 325 16.26 2.17 11.21
N MET A 326 16.80 1.23 10.45
CA MET A 326 16.89 -0.18 10.83
C MET A 326 17.64 -0.37 12.14
N LEU A 327 18.80 0.31 12.28
CA LEU A 327 19.57 0.27 13.51
C LEU A 327 18.73 0.77 14.70
N SER A 328 17.98 1.87 14.53
CA SER A 328 17.09 2.40 15.58
C SER A 328 16.04 1.38 16.03
N ILE A 329 15.47 0.62 15.10
CA ILE A 329 14.49 -0.45 15.35
C ILE A 329 15.14 -1.59 16.14
N VAL A 330 16.32 -2.05 15.70
CA VAL A 330 17.07 -3.13 16.39
C VAL A 330 17.43 -2.73 17.81
N VAL A 331 17.98 -1.52 17.98
CA VAL A 331 18.32 -1.00 19.34
C VAL A 331 17.07 -0.92 20.21
N ASN A 332 15.97 -0.44 19.66
CA ASN A 332 14.70 -0.33 20.37
C ASN A 332 14.16 -1.70 20.81
N PHE A 333 14.26 -2.70 19.95
CA PHE A 333 13.88 -4.07 20.28
C PHE A 333 14.76 -4.67 21.38
N LEU A 334 16.07 -4.45 21.35
CA LEU A 334 16.99 -4.89 22.41
C LEU A 334 16.71 -4.20 23.75
N LEU A 335 16.44 -2.89 23.73
CA LEU A 335 16.01 -2.12 24.91
C LEU A 335 14.71 -2.68 25.49
N PHE A 336 13.75 -3.01 24.62
CA PHE A 336 12.49 -3.63 25.02
C PHE A 336 12.73 -4.98 25.73
N LEU A 337 13.50 -5.90 25.12
CA LEU A 337 13.80 -7.20 25.73
C LEU A 337 14.47 -7.05 27.10
N ASN A 338 15.43 -6.13 27.20
CA ASN A 338 16.11 -5.85 28.47
C ASN A 338 15.15 -5.24 29.52
N THR A 339 14.29 -4.33 29.10
CA THR A 339 13.25 -3.72 29.97
C THR A 339 12.30 -4.76 30.52
N VAL A 340 11.81 -5.68 29.68
CA VAL A 340 10.95 -6.81 30.10
C VAL A 340 11.68 -7.71 31.08
N ARG A 341 12.95 -8.06 30.79
CA ARG A 341 13.78 -8.89 31.68
C ARG A 341 13.95 -8.24 33.06
N VAL A 342 14.37 -6.97 33.11
CA VAL A 342 14.56 -6.24 34.37
C VAL A 342 13.26 -6.13 35.15
N LEU A 343 12.15 -5.85 34.46
CA LEU A 343 10.83 -5.74 35.06
C LEU A 343 10.36 -7.08 35.64
N ALA A 344 10.53 -8.18 34.91
CA ALA A 344 10.20 -9.52 35.38
C ALA A 344 11.03 -9.90 36.61
N THR A 345 12.31 -9.57 36.64
CA THR A 345 13.19 -9.82 37.78
C THR A 345 12.76 -8.99 39.03
N LYS A 346 12.45 -7.69 38.83
CA LYS A 346 11.97 -6.81 39.92
C LYS A 346 10.58 -7.19 40.42
N LEU A 347 9.72 -7.77 39.60
CA LEU A 347 8.41 -8.29 40.03
C LEU A 347 8.51 -9.63 40.77
N ARG A 348 9.55 -10.44 40.49
CA ARG A 348 9.82 -11.72 41.20
C ARG A 348 10.53 -11.53 42.53
N ALA A 349 11.35 -10.51 42.67
CA ALA A 349 12.07 -10.15 43.90
C ALA A 349 11.13 -9.52 44.97
N THR A 350 10.28 -10.31 45.56
CA THR A 350 8.97 -9.93 46.09
C THR A 350 8.95 -9.62 47.60
N ASN A 351 9.96 -9.06 48.15
CA ASN A 351 9.87 -8.50 49.52
C ASN A 351 9.66 -6.97 49.52
N ALA A 352 9.36 -6.38 48.36
CA ALA A 352 9.06 -4.97 48.26
C ALA A 352 7.59 -4.69 48.63
N ALA A 353 7.33 -3.65 49.43
CA ALA A 353 6.01 -3.20 49.80
C ALA A 353 5.04 -3.17 48.62
N GLU A 354 3.77 -3.56 48.81
CA GLU A 354 2.73 -3.67 47.78
C GLU A 354 2.64 -2.46 46.85
N ALA A 355 2.91 -1.25 47.37
CA ALA A 355 2.94 -0.01 46.60
C ALA A 355 4.00 -0.02 45.47
N LYS A 356 5.20 -0.60 45.70
CA LYS A 356 6.24 -0.77 44.67
C LYS A 356 5.82 -1.80 43.60
N LYS A 357 5.21 -2.91 44.01
CA LYS A 357 4.69 -3.94 43.14
C LYS A 357 3.59 -3.40 42.21
N LEU A 358 2.69 -2.58 42.74
CA LEU A 358 1.63 -1.92 41.95
C LEU A 358 2.22 -0.94 40.93
N ARG A 359 3.24 -0.17 41.30
CA ARG A 359 3.97 0.74 40.41
C ARG A 359 4.65 -0.02 39.26
N TYR A 360 5.33 -1.14 39.56
CA TYR A 360 5.94 -1.98 38.53
C TYR A 360 4.91 -2.68 37.61
N ARG A 361 3.74 -3.10 38.14
CA ARG A 361 2.65 -3.64 37.30
C ARG A 361 2.06 -2.57 36.37
N LYS A 362 1.91 -1.33 36.78
CA LYS A 362 1.48 -0.21 35.92
C LYS A 362 2.52 0.07 34.83
N LEU A 363 3.81 0.08 35.18
CA LEU A 363 4.91 0.21 34.23
C LEU A 363 4.95 -0.96 33.24
N ALA A 364 4.78 -2.22 33.71
CA ALA A 364 4.70 -3.40 32.85
C ALA A 364 3.58 -3.30 31.83
N LYS A 365 2.39 -2.89 32.26
CA LYS A 365 1.24 -2.69 31.37
C LYS A 365 1.53 -1.62 30.32
N SER A 366 2.16 -0.51 30.70
CA SER A 366 2.58 0.54 29.76
C SER A 366 3.64 0.06 28.76
N THR A 367 4.59 -0.75 29.23
CA THR A 367 5.67 -1.29 28.39
C THR A 367 5.20 -2.36 27.43
N MET A 368 4.27 -3.26 27.84
CA MET A 368 3.69 -4.28 26.95
C MET A 368 2.92 -3.69 25.78
N VAL A 369 2.38 -2.49 25.94
CA VAL A 369 1.69 -1.75 24.90
C VAL A 369 2.64 -1.23 23.81
N LEU A 370 3.90 -1.05 24.16
CA LEU A 370 4.94 -0.62 23.23
C LEU A 370 5.37 -1.73 22.26
N ILE A 371 5.07 -3.02 22.55
CA ILE A 371 5.46 -4.16 21.72
C ILE A 371 5.00 -4.01 20.25
N PRO A 372 3.74 -3.69 19.98
CA PRO A 372 3.28 -3.50 18.59
C PRO A 372 3.84 -2.22 17.96
N LEU A 373 4.27 -1.25 18.76
CA LEU A 373 4.79 0.04 18.30
C LEU A 373 6.27 0.00 17.94
N PHE A 374 7.07 -0.85 18.62
CA PHE A 374 8.53 -0.93 18.41
C PHE A 374 8.97 -1.65 17.13
N GLY A 375 8.12 -1.74 16.14
CA GLY A 375 8.53 -2.21 14.83
C GLY A 375 8.44 -3.71 14.63
N VAL A 376 7.65 -4.43 15.45
CA VAL A 376 7.36 -5.86 15.19
C VAL A 376 6.80 -6.04 13.78
N TYR A 377 6.00 -5.08 13.29
CA TYR A 377 5.51 -5.12 11.90
C TYR A 377 6.65 -5.01 10.87
N TYR A 378 7.71 -4.24 11.16
CA TYR A 378 8.89 -4.15 10.30
C TYR A 378 9.68 -5.46 10.24
N MET A 379 9.73 -6.22 11.34
CA MET A 379 10.34 -7.55 11.34
C MET A 379 9.59 -8.52 10.43
N VAL A 380 8.26 -8.42 10.39
CA VAL A 380 7.43 -9.21 9.46
C VAL A 380 7.72 -8.80 8.02
N THR A 381 7.79 -7.50 7.74
CA THR A 381 8.09 -6.97 6.41
C THR A 381 9.47 -7.38 5.89
N LEU A 382 10.48 -7.37 6.77
CA LEU A 382 11.84 -7.81 6.44
C LEU A 382 11.93 -9.32 6.16
N GLY A 383 11.06 -10.12 6.79
CA GLY A 383 10.99 -11.56 6.56
C GLY A 383 10.31 -11.96 5.25
N ILE A 384 9.61 -11.04 4.59
CA ILE A 384 8.93 -11.30 3.31
C ILE A 384 9.82 -10.75 2.18
N PRO A 385 10.41 -11.62 1.34
CA PRO A 385 11.28 -11.17 0.25
C PRO A 385 10.51 -10.29 -0.75
N PRO A 386 11.13 -9.22 -1.29
CA PRO A 386 10.49 -8.31 -2.23
C PRO A 386 10.13 -8.93 -3.59
N GLN A 387 10.70 -10.10 -3.90
CA GLN A 387 10.47 -10.86 -5.13
C GLN A 387 9.63 -12.13 -4.88
N GLY A 388 8.75 -12.10 -3.89
CA GLY A 388 7.82 -13.20 -3.60
C GLY A 388 6.68 -13.32 -4.62
N SER A 389 5.77 -14.28 -4.36
CA SER A 389 4.52 -14.37 -5.13
C SER A 389 3.73 -13.05 -5.07
N THR A 390 2.97 -12.72 -6.12
CA THR A 390 2.12 -11.51 -6.18
C THR A 390 1.26 -11.34 -4.92
N GLY A 391 0.80 -12.44 -4.31
CA GLY A 391 0.05 -12.42 -3.06
C GLY A 391 0.87 -11.98 -1.84
N ALA A 392 2.13 -12.39 -1.73
CA ALA A 392 3.01 -12.00 -0.63
C ALA A 392 3.39 -10.51 -0.71
N GLU A 393 3.58 -9.99 -1.91
CA GLU A 393 3.84 -8.57 -2.14
C GLU A 393 2.62 -7.70 -1.81
N LYS A 394 1.43 -8.08 -2.27
CA LYS A 394 0.17 -7.44 -1.89
C LYS A 394 -0.02 -7.42 -0.37
N PHE A 395 0.18 -8.55 0.30
CA PHE A 395 0.10 -8.64 1.76
C PHE A 395 1.10 -7.73 2.46
N ARG A 396 2.36 -7.72 2.04
CA ARG A 396 3.41 -6.86 2.60
C ARG A 396 3.03 -5.39 2.49
N LEU A 397 2.59 -4.95 1.31
CA LEU A 397 2.19 -3.56 1.06
C LEU A 397 1.00 -3.15 1.93
N ALA A 398 -0.05 -3.97 2.00
CA ALA A 398 -1.20 -3.72 2.86
C ALA A 398 -0.81 -3.64 4.35
N TRP A 399 -0.01 -4.60 4.79
CA TRP A 399 0.48 -4.68 6.17
C TRP A 399 1.20 -3.38 6.58
N ASP A 400 2.15 -2.94 5.75
CA ASP A 400 2.92 -1.74 6.03
C ASP A 400 2.06 -0.48 6.06
N LEU A 401 1.23 -0.27 5.05
CA LEU A 401 0.42 0.94 4.91
C LEU A 401 -0.67 1.04 5.98
N ILE A 402 -1.37 -0.06 6.27
CA ILE A 402 -2.45 -0.07 7.26
C ILE A 402 -1.87 0.14 8.66
N LEU A 403 -0.85 -0.63 9.05
CA LEU A 403 -0.27 -0.51 10.37
C LEU A 403 0.36 0.87 10.60
N ALA A 404 1.09 1.40 9.62
CA ALA A 404 1.67 2.74 9.70
C ALA A 404 0.60 3.83 9.87
N SER A 405 -0.56 3.72 9.22
CA SER A 405 -1.62 4.72 9.27
C SER A 405 -2.37 4.75 10.61
N PHE A 406 -2.59 3.58 11.22
CA PHE A 406 -3.26 3.48 12.53
C PHE A 406 -2.30 3.60 13.72
N GLN A 407 -0.99 3.60 13.51
CA GLN A 407 0.01 3.66 14.59
C GLN A 407 -0.20 4.88 15.49
N GLY A 408 -0.49 6.06 14.94
CA GLY A 408 -0.78 7.27 15.68
C GLY A 408 -2.00 7.13 16.62
N LEU A 409 -3.09 6.52 16.14
CA LEU A 409 -4.26 6.22 16.96
C LEU A 409 -3.92 5.31 18.12
N VAL A 410 -3.17 4.23 17.87
CA VAL A 410 -2.75 3.28 18.91
C VAL A 410 -1.92 3.97 19.98
N VAL A 411 -0.97 4.81 19.59
CA VAL A 411 -0.13 5.62 20.52
C VAL A 411 -1.01 6.48 21.42
N VAL A 412 -1.96 7.20 20.86
CA VAL A 412 -2.85 8.10 21.63
C VAL A 412 -3.75 7.33 22.56
N LEU A 413 -4.33 6.23 22.13
CA LEU A 413 -5.16 5.37 22.97
C LEU A 413 -4.44 4.99 24.27
N PHE A 414 -3.18 4.62 24.16
CA PHE A 414 -2.44 4.12 25.30
C PHE A 414 -1.80 5.21 26.16
N TYR A 415 -1.23 6.24 25.54
CA TYR A 415 -0.50 7.27 26.30
C TYR A 415 -1.39 8.41 26.81
N CYS A 416 -2.54 8.63 26.16
CA CYS A 416 -3.48 9.67 26.57
C CYS A 416 -4.78 9.08 27.11
N PHE A 417 -5.60 8.42 26.29
CA PHE A 417 -6.98 8.06 26.66
C PHE A 417 -7.07 6.94 27.71
N MET A 418 -6.14 6.00 27.72
CA MET A 418 -6.07 4.93 28.74
C MET A 418 -5.16 5.31 29.92
N ASN A 419 -4.51 6.47 29.90
CA ASN A 419 -3.65 6.92 30.98
C ASN A 419 -4.51 7.36 32.19
N GLY A 420 -4.27 6.75 33.35
CA GLY A 420 -5.04 7.03 34.58
C GLY A 420 -4.89 8.44 35.09
N GLU A 421 -3.70 9.08 34.91
CA GLU A 421 -3.46 10.46 35.31
C GLU A 421 -4.27 11.45 34.46
N VAL A 422 -4.28 11.23 33.14
CA VAL A 422 -5.07 12.02 32.17
C VAL A 422 -6.56 11.89 32.47
N ARG A 423 -7.04 10.65 32.65
CA ARG A 423 -8.45 10.39 32.97
C ARG A 423 -8.87 11.03 34.29
N ALA A 424 -8.01 11.02 35.33
CA ALA A 424 -8.30 11.63 36.61
C ALA A 424 -8.42 13.17 36.50
N GLU A 425 -7.57 13.81 35.69
CA GLU A 425 -7.64 15.28 35.52
C GLU A 425 -8.86 15.68 34.67
N ILE A 426 -9.20 14.92 33.64
CA ILE A 426 -10.42 15.13 32.83
C ILE A 426 -11.68 14.93 33.69
N SER A 427 -11.72 13.85 34.49
CA SER A 427 -12.86 13.60 35.40
C SER A 427 -13.06 14.70 36.44
N LYS A 428 -11.97 15.26 37.01
CA LYS A 428 -12.07 16.41 37.93
C LYS A 428 -12.63 17.65 37.24
N TRP A 429 -12.23 17.88 35.98
CA TRP A 429 -12.70 19.03 35.22
C TRP A 429 -14.20 18.90 34.83
N LEU A 430 -14.65 17.69 34.50
CA LEU A 430 -16.05 17.41 34.17
C LEU A 430 -16.97 17.45 35.39
N ASN A 431 -16.47 17.21 36.60
CA ASN A 431 -17.23 17.22 37.83
C ASN A 431 -17.23 18.60 38.52
N LEU A 432 -16.59 19.61 37.93
CA LEU A 432 -16.66 21.01 38.29
C LEU A 432 -17.77 21.74 37.53
#